data_078dca4e57cd813755aa6fcb8287a8c6
#
_entry.id   078dca4e57cd813755aa6fcb8287a8c6
#
_cell.length_a   1.000
_cell.length_b   1.000
_cell.length_c   1.000
_cell.angle_alpha   90.00
_cell.angle_beta   90.00
_cell.angle_gamma   90.00
#
_symmetry.space_group_name_H-M   'P 1'
#
loop_
_entity.id
_entity.type
_entity.pdbx_description
1 polymer ?
#
loop_
_entity_poly.entity_id
_entity_poly.type
_entity_poly.pdbx_seq_one_letter_code
_entity_poly.pdbx_strand_id
1 'polypeptide(L)'
;MAKYQNYPTIVYENLKQMYHASAETYGEKTLFMQKEEGEYKSYSFRQYAEEVDALGTALCARGLKGKRIIVSGENGYDWVRAYMAVICGVGVVVPVDKEIPAEEIANIARESEAVAILHSDKLSAKVEALDESVARLPFSSLPALIEQGKKLIAEGDRTFLDAEIDPNAMSSLLFTSGTTGVSKGVMLSHRNICFNLSEMCQMLYIDDKDLFLSVLPIHHAYECTCGFLCQVYRGSTVAFSEGLRHITRNMQEVHPTMILCVPLLLETMYNKVWANIRKQGLEGKVKAAIKMTNAIPNAKLRLAAKRRVFAQIHKSFGGRLRIMISGGAAVDPKIMQGLRDLGIAAYQGYGLTECAPLAALNRDTFYNDGSAGMATPNALLDIYDVQGDGTGEIRYKGDNIMLGYYKQPEMTAEVIRDGWFYTGDLGYLDKDGFLFITGRKKNVIVTSNGKNIFPEELETYLGRTPYVAESVVVGYMNPKKKDYDIVAIIRPDLDRMVEDFGADYTRDQLETELKKAISEVNGIVQSYKRIETFVIRDEEFPKNTSRKIKRAGIADSAFSAYQKKMGL
;
A
#
# COMPACT_ATOMS: atom_id res chain seq x y z
N MET A 1 -16.76 20.90 20.34
CA MET A 1 -16.28 21.29 18.99
C MET A 1 -15.39 20.17 18.49
N ALA A 2 -15.52 19.78 17.21
CA ALA A 2 -14.64 18.76 16.63
C ALA A 2 -13.17 19.24 16.72
N LYS A 3 -12.26 18.35 17.12
CA LYS A 3 -10.82 18.66 17.25
C LYS A 3 -10.16 18.96 15.91
N TYR A 4 -10.84 18.73 14.77
CA TYR A 4 -10.36 18.87 13.41
C TYR A 4 -11.50 19.21 12.46
N GLN A 5 -11.17 19.77 11.29
CA GLN A 5 -12.11 20.10 10.22
C GLN A 5 -11.91 19.11 9.05
N ASN A 6 -13.01 18.68 8.43
CA ASN A 6 -12.96 17.92 7.18
C ASN A 6 -12.77 18.87 6.00
N TYR A 7 -11.98 18.46 5.01
CA TYR A 7 -11.89 19.16 3.73
C TYR A 7 -13.14 18.87 2.88
N PRO A 8 -13.61 19.83 2.07
CA PRO A 8 -14.77 19.62 1.22
C PRO A 8 -14.48 18.56 0.14
N THR A 9 -15.47 17.72 -0.10
CA THR A 9 -15.43 16.66 -1.11
C THR A 9 -16.76 16.56 -1.85
N ILE A 10 -16.73 15.93 -3.03
CA ILE A 10 -17.89 15.59 -3.83
C ILE A 10 -18.06 14.07 -3.77
N VAL A 11 -19.26 13.59 -3.55
CA VAL A 11 -19.57 12.16 -3.62
C VAL A 11 -20.10 11.85 -5.00
N TYR A 12 -19.33 11.10 -5.79
CA TYR A 12 -19.78 10.58 -7.09
C TYR A 12 -20.45 9.22 -6.92
N GLU A 13 -21.48 8.94 -7.68
CA GLU A 13 -22.15 7.64 -7.67
C GLU A 13 -21.26 6.54 -8.27
N ASN A 14 -20.49 6.90 -9.30
CA ASN A 14 -19.59 5.97 -9.98
C ASN A 14 -18.36 6.69 -10.58
N LEU A 15 -17.36 5.91 -10.94
CA LEU A 15 -16.10 6.42 -11.50
C LEU A 15 -16.27 7.07 -12.88
N LYS A 16 -17.32 6.70 -13.63
CA LYS A 16 -17.60 7.32 -14.95
C LYS A 16 -18.01 8.77 -14.78
N GLN A 17 -18.96 9.06 -13.88
CA GLN A 17 -19.30 10.43 -13.53
C GLN A 17 -18.07 11.21 -13.06
N MET A 18 -17.23 10.58 -12.23
CA MET A 18 -16.04 11.23 -11.68
C MET A 18 -15.07 11.68 -12.76
N TYR A 19 -14.65 10.79 -13.69
CA TYR A 19 -13.64 11.20 -14.67
C TYR A 19 -14.20 12.16 -15.72
N HIS A 20 -15.47 12.06 -16.09
CA HIS A 20 -16.12 13.03 -16.98
C HIS A 20 -16.20 14.42 -16.32
N ALA A 21 -16.65 14.50 -15.06
CA ALA A 21 -16.68 15.76 -14.32
C ALA A 21 -15.27 16.37 -14.16
N SER A 22 -14.26 15.52 -13.96
CA SER A 22 -12.86 15.98 -13.91
C SER A 22 -12.37 16.48 -15.27
N ALA A 23 -12.73 15.80 -16.37
CA ALA A 23 -12.37 16.23 -17.72
C ALA A 23 -13.05 17.57 -18.10
N GLU A 24 -14.29 17.75 -17.69
CA GLU A 24 -15.01 19.01 -17.88
C GLU A 24 -14.37 20.16 -17.07
N THR A 25 -14.00 19.89 -15.81
CA THR A 25 -13.45 20.90 -14.90
C THR A 25 -12.02 21.30 -15.26
N TYR A 26 -11.16 20.32 -15.59
CA TYR A 26 -9.73 20.53 -15.75
C TYR A 26 -9.25 20.56 -17.20
N GLY A 27 -10.03 20.07 -18.16
CA GLY A 27 -9.80 20.18 -19.60
C GLY A 27 -8.39 19.80 -20.04
N GLU A 28 -7.65 20.77 -20.57
CA GLU A 28 -6.30 20.58 -21.13
C GLU A 28 -5.19 20.52 -20.07
N LYS A 29 -5.53 20.62 -18.80
CA LYS A 29 -4.55 20.43 -17.74
C LYS A 29 -3.97 19.00 -17.79
N THR A 30 -2.66 18.88 -17.53
CA THR A 30 -1.98 17.59 -17.47
C THR A 30 -2.53 16.73 -16.33
N LEU A 31 -3.05 15.56 -16.67
CA LEU A 31 -3.43 14.52 -15.72
C LEU A 31 -2.30 13.50 -15.55
N PHE A 32 -1.75 13.00 -16.65
CA PHE A 32 -0.71 11.99 -16.60
C PHE A 32 0.58 12.46 -17.26
N MET A 33 1.68 11.99 -16.68
CA MET A 33 3.03 12.14 -17.23
C MET A 33 3.69 10.76 -17.28
N GLN A 34 4.09 10.34 -18.47
CA GLN A 34 4.82 9.08 -18.67
C GLN A 34 6.10 9.33 -19.44
N LYS A 35 7.16 8.63 -19.05
CA LYS A 35 8.45 8.75 -19.74
C LYS A 35 8.43 7.91 -21.01
N GLU A 36 8.63 8.56 -22.14
CA GLU A 36 8.75 7.96 -23.47
C GLU A 36 10.01 8.52 -24.13
N GLU A 37 10.83 7.64 -24.70
CA GLU A 37 12.10 8.02 -25.37
C GLU A 37 13.02 8.92 -24.53
N GLY A 38 12.96 8.77 -23.19
CA GLY A 38 13.82 9.52 -22.26
C GLY A 38 13.19 10.80 -21.70
N GLU A 39 12.07 11.28 -22.22
CA GLU A 39 11.36 12.49 -21.80
C GLU A 39 9.95 12.20 -21.28
N TYR A 40 9.48 13.01 -20.33
CA TYR A 40 8.11 12.90 -19.84
C TYR A 40 7.13 13.57 -20.80
N LYS A 41 6.28 12.77 -21.45
CA LYS A 41 5.12 13.23 -22.19
C LYS A 41 3.92 13.45 -21.27
N SER A 42 3.10 14.43 -21.58
CA SER A 42 1.92 14.83 -20.83
C SER A 42 0.64 14.46 -21.57
N TYR A 43 -0.35 13.98 -20.82
CA TYR A 43 -1.68 13.65 -21.30
C TYR A 43 -2.71 14.44 -20.48
N SER A 44 -3.62 15.17 -21.16
CA SER A 44 -4.60 16.01 -20.49
C SER A 44 -5.79 15.22 -19.93
N PHE A 45 -6.56 15.84 -19.04
CA PHE A 45 -7.82 15.28 -18.55
C PHE A 45 -8.81 15.02 -19.68
N ARG A 46 -8.92 15.94 -20.64
CA ARG A 46 -9.80 15.81 -21.80
C ARG A 46 -9.36 14.66 -22.70
N GLN A 47 -8.10 14.64 -23.09
CA GLN A 47 -7.55 13.55 -23.90
C GLN A 47 -7.78 12.19 -23.24
N TYR A 48 -7.53 12.09 -21.95
CA TYR A 48 -7.74 10.84 -21.20
C TYR A 48 -9.20 10.38 -21.26
N ALA A 49 -10.15 11.27 -21.01
CA ALA A 49 -11.58 10.93 -21.05
C ALA A 49 -12.02 10.48 -22.45
N GLU A 50 -11.61 11.20 -23.49
CA GLU A 50 -11.91 10.84 -24.89
C GLU A 50 -11.32 9.47 -25.28
N GLU A 51 -10.10 9.17 -24.83
CA GLU A 51 -9.47 7.89 -25.11
C GLU A 51 -10.08 6.73 -24.32
N VAL A 52 -10.51 6.95 -23.07
CA VAL A 52 -11.26 5.96 -22.27
C VAL A 52 -12.60 5.65 -22.92
N ASP A 53 -13.32 6.67 -23.35
CA ASP A 53 -14.62 6.53 -24.03
C ASP A 53 -14.48 5.75 -25.34
N ALA A 54 -13.48 6.09 -26.14
CA ALA A 54 -13.20 5.42 -27.40
C ALA A 54 -12.78 3.95 -27.18
N LEU A 55 -11.85 3.71 -26.25
CA LEU A 55 -11.42 2.34 -25.94
C LEU A 55 -12.60 1.50 -25.43
N GLY A 56 -13.40 2.04 -24.52
CA GLY A 56 -14.58 1.36 -24.00
C GLY A 56 -15.58 1.00 -25.10
N THR A 57 -15.84 1.92 -26.04
CA THR A 57 -16.72 1.67 -27.21
C THR A 57 -16.17 0.56 -28.10
N ALA A 58 -14.86 0.56 -28.42
CA ALA A 58 -14.23 -0.48 -29.21
C ALA A 58 -14.27 -1.86 -28.52
N LEU A 59 -14.10 -1.92 -27.20
CA LEU A 59 -14.21 -3.15 -26.44
C LEU A 59 -15.66 -3.67 -26.39
N CYS A 60 -16.65 -2.79 -26.24
CA CYS A 60 -18.07 -3.15 -26.33
C CYS A 60 -18.42 -3.74 -27.71
N ALA A 61 -17.96 -3.10 -28.80
CA ALA A 61 -18.17 -3.57 -30.16
C ALA A 61 -17.55 -4.96 -30.44
N ARG A 62 -16.55 -5.36 -29.67
CA ARG A 62 -15.93 -6.70 -29.69
C ARG A 62 -16.67 -7.74 -28.85
N GLY A 63 -17.85 -7.42 -28.31
CA GLY A 63 -18.67 -8.34 -27.51
C GLY A 63 -18.19 -8.52 -26.06
N LEU A 64 -17.35 -7.63 -25.57
CA LEU A 64 -16.80 -7.70 -24.20
C LEU A 64 -17.71 -7.05 -23.14
N LYS A 65 -18.83 -6.43 -23.56
CA LYS A 65 -19.78 -5.80 -22.62
C LYS A 65 -20.34 -6.83 -21.62
N GLY A 66 -20.32 -6.47 -20.32
CA GLY A 66 -20.78 -7.31 -19.22
C GLY A 66 -19.82 -8.44 -18.84
N LYS A 67 -18.61 -8.48 -19.41
CA LYS A 67 -17.63 -9.53 -19.17
C LYS A 67 -16.60 -9.13 -18.11
N ARG A 68 -15.87 -10.14 -17.59
CA ARG A 68 -14.71 -9.92 -16.72
C ARG A 68 -13.46 -9.88 -17.58
N ILE A 69 -12.64 -8.86 -17.35
CA ILE A 69 -11.47 -8.58 -18.18
C ILE A 69 -10.26 -8.31 -17.27
N ILE A 70 -9.21 -9.07 -17.47
CA ILE A 70 -7.94 -8.87 -16.76
C ILE A 70 -7.22 -7.63 -17.31
N VAL A 71 -6.63 -6.83 -16.42
CA VAL A 71 -5.70 -5.76 -16.77
C VAL A 71 -4.39 -6.00 -16.02
N SER A 72 -3.29 -6.20 -16.76
CA SER A 72 -1.98 -6.51 -16.20
C SER A 72 -0.85 -5.82 -16.96
N GLY A 73 0.02 -5.13 -16.25
CA GLY A 73 1.15 -4.40 -16.85
C GLY A 73 1.88 -3.50 -15.87
N GLU A 74 2.84 -2.77 -16.40
CA GLU A 74 3.53 -1.71 -15.66
C GLU A 74 2.59 -0.56 -15.30
N ASN A 75 2.94 0.17 -14.21
CA ASN A 75 2.30 1.47 -13.97
C ASN A 75 2.53 2.36 -15.19
N GLY A 76 1.44 2.85 -15.79
CA GLY A 76 1.56 3.63 -16.99
C GLY A 76 0.22 4.05 -17.57
N TYR A 77 0.28 4.89 -18.60
CA TYR A 77 -0.89 5.48 -19.24
C TYR A 77 -1.80 4.43 -19.88
N ASP A 78 -1.23 3.38 -20.48
CA ASP A 78 -2.00 2.28 -21.07
C ASP A 78 -2.80 1.51 -20.01
N TRP A 79 -2.18 1.25 -18.85
CA TRP A 79 -2.84 0.55 -17.76
C TRP A 79 -4.06 1.32 -17.24
N VAL A 80 -3.90 2.64 -17.01
CA VAL A 80 -5.01 3.45 -16.46
C VAL A 80 -6.14 3.66 -17.47
N ARG A 81 -5.84 3.71 -18.79
CA ARG A 81 -6.88 3.74 -19.84
C ARG A 81 -7.64 2.41 -19.88
N ALA A 82 -6.91 1.29 -19.89
CA ALA A 82 -7.51 -0.04 -19.92
C ALA A 82 -8.39 -0.27 -18.67
N TYR A 83 -7.90 0.05 -17.49
CA TYR A 83 -8.64 -0.08 -16.22
C TYR A 83 -9.96 0.71 -16.27
N MET A 84 -9.90 2.00 -16.62
CA MET A 84 -11.09 2.85 -16.63
C MET A 84 -12.07 2.48 -17.73
N ALA A 85 -11.61 2.11 -18.93
CA ALA A 85 -12.49 1.64 -19.98
C ALA A 85 -13.27 0.39 -19.55
N VAL A 86 -12.59 -0.56 -18.89
CA VAL A 86 -13.27 -1.77 -18.42
C VAL A 86 -14.26 -1.45 -17.31
N ILE A 87 -13.84 -0.79 -16.24
CA ILE A 87 -14.68 -0.58 -15.04
C ILE A 87 -15.85 0.39 -15.31
N CYS A 88 -15.70 1.36 -16.23
CA CYS A 88 -16.68 2.42 -16.44
C CYS A 88 -17.71 2.12 -17.54
N GLY A 89 -17.91 0.86 -17.94
CA GLY A 89 -19.00 0.54 -18.86
C GLY A 89 -18.81 -0.71 -19.72
N VAL A 90 -17.59 -1.26 -19.80
CA VAL A 90 -17.37 -2.55 -20.49
C VAL A 90 -17.75 -3.72 -19.57
N GLY A 91 -17.30 -3.74 -18.30
CA GLY A 91 -17.61 -4.85 -17.42
C GLY A 91 -16.86 -4.81 -16.08
N VAL A 92 -16.45 -5.97 -15.59
CA VAL A 92 -15.72 -6.11 -14.34
C VAL A 92 -14.22 -6.16 -14.62
N VAL A 93 -13.47 -5.24 -14.05
CA VAL A 93 -12.01 -5.26 -14.16
C VAL A 93 -11.40 -6.22 -13.13
N VAL A 94 -10.41 -7.01 -13.58
CA VAL A 94 -9.62 -7.91 -12.74
C VAL A 94 -8.16 -7.45 -12.80
N PRO A 95 -7.72 -6.56 -11.91
CA PRO A 95 -6.33 -6.11 -11.87
C PRO A 95 -5.41 -7.24 -11.40
N VAL A 96 -4.36 -7.53 -12.18
CA VAL A 96 -3.44 -8.64 -11.90
C VAL A 96 -2.00 -8.15 -11.90
N ASP A 97 -1.21 -8.64 -10.94
CA ASP A 97 0.20 -8.34 -10.84
C ASP A 97 0.97 -8.93 -12.04
N LYS A 98 1.77 -8.09 -12.67
CA LYS A 98 2.65 -8.48 -13.78
C LYS A 98 3.80 -9.43 -13.35
N GLU A 99 4.14 -9.44 -12.07
CA GLU A 99 5.27 -10.23 -11.57
C GLU A 99 4.92 -11.70 -11.26
N ILE A 100 3.63 -12.04 -11.14
CA ILE A 100 3.23 -13.43 -10.85
C ILE A 100 3.57 -14.38 -12.01
N PRO A 101 3.76 -15.70 -11.72
CA PRO A 101 4.00 -16.72 -12.73
C PRO A 101 2.85 -16.84 -13.72
N ALA A 102 3.15 -17.30 -14.93
CA ALA A 102 2.15 -17.53 -15.99
C ALA A 102 1.00 -18.45 -15.55
N GLU A 103 1.32 -19.51 -14.81
CA GLU A 103 0.32 -20.44 -14.27
C GLU A 103 -0.65 -19.76 -13.30
N GLU A 104 -0.16 -18.83 -12.47
CA GLU A 104 -1.01 -18.07 -11.53
C GLU A 104 -1.92 -17.10 -12.28
N ILE A 105 -1.44 -16.46 -13.36
CA ILE A 105 -2.30 -15.65 -14.25
C ILE A 105 -3.41 -16.53 -14.85
N ALA A 106 -3.08 -17.73 -15.33
CA ALA A 106 -4.05 -18.66 -15.88
C ALA A 106 -5.07 -19.14 -14.83
N ASN A 107 -4.64 -19.36 -13.60
CA ASN A 107 -5.52 -19.71 -12.49
C ASN A 107 -6.50 -18.56 -12.19
N ILE A 108 -6.01 -17.32 -12.09
CA ILE A 108 -6.86 -16.14 -11.87
C ILE A 108 -7.85 -15.97 -13.03
N ALA A 109 -7.43 -16.18 -14.28
CA ALA A 109 -8.32 -16.09 -15.44
C ALA A 109 -9.47 -17.10 -15.35
N ARG A 110 -9.18 -18.35 -14.95
CA ARG A 110 -10.20 -19.40 -14.75
C ARG A 110 -11.12 -19.09 -13.57
N GLU A 111 -10.55 -18.74 -12.41
CA GLU A 111 -11.32 -18.45 -11.20
C GLU A 111 -12.23 -17.23 -11.38
N SER A 112 -11.72 -16.17 -12.03
CA SER A 112 -12.48 -14.97 -12.35
C SER A 112 -13.44 -15.16 -13.52
N GLU A 113 -13.33 -16.25 -14.31
CA GLU A 113 -14.04 -16.46 -15.59
C GLU A 113 -13.80 -15.27 -16.55
N ALA A 114 -12.58 -14.75 -16.58
CA ALA A 114 -12.20 -13.67 -17.46
C ALA A 114 -12.16 -14.16 -18.92
N VAL A 115 -12.73 -13.38 -19.83
CA VAL A 115 -12.81 -13.70 -21.27
C VAL A 115 -11.77 -12.95 -22.10
N ALA A 116 -11.10 -11.97 -21.52
CA ALA A 116 -10.03 -11.21 -22.17
C ALA A 116 -9.00 -10.73 -21.15
N ILE A 117 -7.80 -10.45 -21.66
CA ILE A 117 -6.73 -9.78 -20.93
C ILE A 117 -6.18 -8.62 -21.76
N LEU A 118 -6.18 -7.42 -21.16
CA LEU A 118 -5.43 -6.26 -21.63
C LEU A 118 -4.09 -6.28 -20.89
N HIS A 119 -2.99 -6.36 -21.63
CA HIS A 119 -1.69 -6.62 -21.00
C HIS A 119 -0.54 -5.83 -21.62
N SER A 120 0.48 -5.54 -20.84
CA SER A 120 1.71 -4.98 -21.40
C SER A 120 2.40 -6.00 -22.31
N ASP A 121 3.07 -5.51 -23.35
CA ASP A 121 3.73 -6.35 -24.35
C ASP A 121 4.82 -7.24 -23.74
N LYS A 122 5.40 -6.84 -22.62
CA LYS A 122 6.38 -7.64 -21.86
C LYS A 122 5.80 -8.92 -21.26
N LEU A 123 4.48 -8.98 -21.12
CA LEU A 123 3.77 -10.15 -20.59
C LEU A 123 3.35 -11.14 -21.67
N SER A 124 3.59 -10.86 -22.96
CA SER A 124 3.13 -11.69 -24.09
C SER A 124 3.45 -13.19 -23.89
N ALA A 125 4.67 -13.51 -23.50
CA ALA A 125 5.06 -14.91 -23.24
C ALA A 125 4.32 -15.54 -22.03
N LYS A 126 3.99 -14.75 -21.00
CA LYS A 126 3.25 -15.25 -19.82
C LYS A 126 1.78 -15.53 -20.15
N VAL A 127 1.17 -14.70 -21.00
CA VAL A 127 -0.25 -14.83 -21.35
C VAL A 127 -0.51 -15.95 -22.37
N GLU A 128 0.52 -16.53 -22.97
CA GLU A 128 0.40 -17.74 -23.80
C GLU A 128 -0.13 -18.95 -22.99
N ALA A 129 0.09 -18.98 -21.68
CA ALA A 129 -0.45 -20.01 -20.80
C ALA A 129 -1.97 -19.93 -20.57
N LEU A 130 -2.63 -18.87 -21.01
CA LEU A 130 -4.08 -18.74 -20.92
C LEU A 130 -4.78 -19.67 -21.92
N ASP A 131 -6.01 -20.07 -21.57
CA ASP A 131 -6.89 -20.80 -22.49
C ASP A 131 -7.08 -20.01 -23.80
N GLU A 132 -7.22 -20.72 -24.92
CA GLU A 132 -7.39 -20.10 -26.25
C GLU A 132 -8.65 -19.24 -26.37
N SER A 133 -9.67 -19.53 -25.57
CA SER A 133 -10.91 -18.73 -25.50
C SER A 133 -10.73 -17.36 -24.88
N VAL A 134 -9.63 -17.10 -24.15
CA VAL A 134 -9.33 -15.81 -23.54
C VAL A 134 -8.65 -14.89 -24.57
N ALA A 135 -9.33 -13.83 -24.98
CA ALA A 135 -8.78 -12.85 -25.94
C ALA A 135 -7.57 -12.11 -25.35
N ARG A 136 -6.47 -12.04 -26.09
CA ARG A 136 -5.25 -11.37 -25.69
C ARG A 136 -5.12 -10.06 -26.42
N LEU A 137 -5.12 -8.95 -25.68
CA LEU A 137 -5.09 -7.58 -26.20
C LEU A 137 -3.84 -6.87 -25.62
N PRO A 138 -2.71 -6.91 -26.34
CA PRO A 138 -1.49 -6.22 -25.88
C PRO A 138 -1.69 -4.70 -25.87
N PHE A 139 -1.02 -4.00 -24.97
CA PHE A 139 -1.12 -2.53 -24.87
C PHE A 139 -0.70 -1.83 -26.14
N SER A 140 0.21 -2.40 -26.93
CA SER A 140 0.55 -1.92 -28.27
C SER A 140 -0.64 -1.89 -29.25
N SER A 141 -1.73 -2.64 -28.97
CA SER A 141 -2.96 -2.59 -29.77
C SER A 141 -3.92 -1.46 -29.36
N LEU A 142 -3.73 -0.82 -28.21
CA LEU A 142 -4.65 0.19 -27.71
C LEU A 142 -4.82 1.40 -28.63
N PRO A 143 -3.76 1.95 -29.27
CA PRO A 143 -3.93 3.07 -30.20
C PRO A 143 -4.89 2.74 -31.35
N ALA A 144 -4.77 1.54 -31.95
CA ALA A 144 -5.68 1.11 -33.01
C ALA A 144 -7.12 0.90 -32.52
N LEU A 145 -7.29 0.36 -31.30
CA LEU A 145 -8.61 0.21 -30.66
C LEU A 145 -9.26 1.57 -30.38
N ILE A 146 -8.49 2.53 -29.88
CA ILE A 146 -8.97 3.90 -29.61
C ILE A 146 -9.42 4.56 -30.91
N GLU A 147 -8.64 4.47 -31.98
CA GLU A 147 -9.04 5.03 -33.29
C GLU A 147 -10.31 4.33 -33.85
N GLN A 148 -10.42 3.00 -33.69
CA GLN A 148 -11.64 2.27 -34.01
C GLN A 148 -12.84 2.81 -33.21
N GLY A 149 -12.65 3.00 -31.89
CA GLY A 149 -13.71 3.50 -31.01
C GLY A 149 -14.15 4.93 -31.35
N LYS A 150 -13.20 5.84 -31.64
CA LYS A 150 -13.52 7.19 -32.12
C LYS A 150 -14.37 7.16 -33.38
N LYS A 151 -14.04 6.28 -34.32
CA LYS A 151 -14.84 6.13 -35.56
C LYS A 151 -16.24 5.63 -35.24
N LEU A 152 -16.38 4.59 -34.40
CA LEU A 152 -17.69 4.06 -33.99
C LEU A 152 -18.55 5.14 -33.30
N ILE A 153 -17.97 5.95 -32.41
CA ILE A 153 -18.66 7.08 -31.77
C ILE A 153 -19.12 8.09 -32.79
N ALA A 154 -18.28 8.44 -33.77
CA ALA A 154 -18.63 9.36 -34.85
C ALA A 154 -19.74 8.80 -35.77
N GLU A 155 -19.86 7.50 -35.91
CA GLU A 155 -20.90 6.76 -36.61
C GLU A 155 -22.18 6.60 -35.78
N GLY A 156 -22.21 7.08 -34.53
CA GLY A 156 -23.37 7.09 -33.65
C GLY A 156 -23.44 5.95 -32.63
N ASP A 157 -22.41 5.14 -32.49
CA ASP A 157 -22.35 4.12 -31.42
C ASP A 157 -22.24 4.80 -30.05
N ARG A 158 -23.22 4.57 -29.21
CA ARG A 158 -23.28 5.08 -27.84
C ARG A 158 -23.27 3.98 -26.77
N THR A 159 -22.98 2.75 -27.18
CA THR A 159 -23.08 1.56 -26.31
C THR A 159 -22.28 1.72 -25.01
N PHE A 160 -21.10 2.33 -25.08
CA PHE A 160 -20.29 2.62 -23.90
C PHE A 160 -20.71 3.94 -23.25
N LEU A 161 -20.91 5.00 -24.05
CA LEU A 161 -21.21 6.34 -23.52
C LEU A 161 -22.50 6.36 -22.69
N ASP A 162 -23.53 5.67 -23.15
CA ASP A 162 -24.82 5.57 -22.46
C ASP A 162 -24.95 4.32 -21.56
N ALA A 163 -23.83 3.60 -21.30
CA ALA A 163 -23.85 2.46 -20.41
C ALA A 163 -24.24 2.89 -18.99
N GLU A 164 -25.36 2.34 -18.52
CA GLU A 164 -25.78 2.49 -17.12
C GLU A 164 -24.85 1.67 -16.21
N ILE A 165 -24.47 2.28 -15.09
CA ILE A 165 -23.60 1.67 -14.09
C ILE A 165 -24.38 1.57 -12.79
N ASP A 166 -24.68 0.34 -12.35
CA ASP A 166 -25.15 0.12 -10.99
C ASP A 166 -24.00 0.35 -10.01
N PRO A 167 -24.03 1.39 -9.19
CA PRO A 167 -22.95 1.70 -8.27
C PRO A 167 -22.73 0.63 -7.19
N ASN A 168 -23.69 -0.25 -6.97
CA ASN A 168 -23.64 -1.30 -5.95
C ASN A 168 -23.26 -2.68 -6.52
N ALA A 169 -23.24 -2.84 -7.84
CA ALA A 169 -22.81 -4.09 -8.48
C ALA A 169 -21.29 -4.24 -8.44
N MET A 170 -20.83 -5.49 -8.52
CA MET A 170 -19.39 -5.78 -8.64
C MET A 170 -18.82 -5.14 -9.91
N SER A 171 -17.83 -4.27 -9.75
CA SER A 171 -17.14 -3.57 -10.84
C SER A 171 -15.65 -3.90 -10.89
N SER A 172 -15.06 -4.32 -9.77
CA SER A 172 -13.67 -4.76 -9.68
C SER A 172 -13.56 -6.04 -8.85
N LEU A 173 -12.68 -6.95 -9.30
CA LEU A 173 -12.41 -8.22 -8.63
C LEU A 173 -10.90 -8.35 -8.41
N LEU A 174 -10.45 -8.16 -7.15
CA LEU A 174 -9.05 -8.18 -6.78
C LEU A 174 -8.70 -9.49 -6.08
N PHE A 175 -7.77 -10.23 -6.64
CA PHE A 175 -7.26 -11.45 -6.01
C PHE A 175 -6.15 -11.11 -5.02
N THR A 176 -6.34 -11.51 -3.77
CA THR A 176 -5.34 -11.36 -2.71
C THR A 176 -4.76 -12.71 -2.36
N SER A 177 -3.44 -12.77 -2.15
CA SER A 177 -2.80 -13.98 -1.63
C SER A 177 -3.30 -14.25 -0.22
N GLY A 178 -4.26 -15.14 -0.10
CA GLY A 178 -4.77 -15.60 1.19
C GLY A 178 -3.63 -16.18 2.02
N THR A 179 -3.69 -15.96 3.32
CA THR A 179 -2.72 -16.51 4.27
C THR A 179 -2.85 -18.03 4.44
N THR A 180 -3.90 -18.61 3.88
CA THR A 180 -4.19 -20.05 3.83
C THR A 180 -3.71 -20.71 2.54
N GLY A 181 -3.03 -19.96 1.64
CA GLY A 181 -2.56 -20.47 0.35
C GLY A 181 -3.60 -20.45 -0.77
N VAL A 182 -4.89 -20.26 -0.46
CA VAL A 182 -5.95 -20.10 -1.46
C VAL A 182 -6.13 -18.60 -1.75
N SER A 183 -6.07 -18.23 -3.02
CA SER A 183 -6.33 -16.86 -3.46
C SER A 183 -7.79 -16.49 -3.20
N LYS A 184 -8.04 -15.27 -2.70
CA LYS A 184 -9.38 -14.77 -2.41
C LYS A 184 -9.71 -13.63 -3.36
N GLY A 185 -10.79 -13.76 -4.12
CA GLY A 185 -11.30 -12.69 -4.96
C GLY A 185 -12.16 -11.70 -4.17
N VAL A 186 -11.66 -10.52 -3.89
CA VAL A 186 -12.38 -9.43 -3.21
C VAL A 186 -13.23 -8.69 -4.23
N MET A 187 -14.55 -8.66 -4.03
CA MET A 187 -15.50 -7.97 -4.92
C MET A 187 -15.71 -6.52 -4.45
N LEU A 188 -15.37 -5.54 -5.29
CA LEU A 188 -15.61 -4.13 -5.02
C LEU A 188 -16.61 -3.54 -6.02
N SER A 189 -17.42 -2.62 -5.55
CA SER A 189 -18.37 -1.83 -6.36
C SER A 189 -17.84 -0.42 -6.60
N HIS A 190 -18.45 0.31 -7.53
CA HIS A 190 -18.19 1.74 -7.71
C HIS A 190 -18.43 2.53 -6.42
N ARG A 191 -19.53 2.21 -5.69
CA ARG A 191 -19.85 2.85 -4.43
C ARG A 191 -18.73 2.69 -3.41
N ASN A 192 -18.16 1.49 -3.28
CA ASN A 192 -17.05 1.27 -2.35
C ASN A 192 -15.86 2.18 -2.66
N ILE A 193 -15.47 2.27 -3.94
CA ILE A 193 -14.31 3.05 -4.37
C ILE A 193 -14.59 4.56 -4.26
N CYS A 194 -15.74 5.03 -4.74
CA CYS A 194 -16.10 6.45 -4.70
C CYS A 194 -16.27 6.97 -3.26
N PHE A 195 -16.87 6.16 -2.38
CA PHE A 195 -16.95 6.48 -0.96
C PHE A 195 -15.55 6.64 -0.36
N ASN A 196 -14.66 5.68 -0.60
CA ASN A 196 -13.29 5.74 -0.09
C ASN A 196 -12.52 6.97 -0.57
N LEU A 197 -12.67 7.36 -1.85
CA LEU A 197 -12.07 8.58 -2.41
C LEU A 197 -12.56 9.85 -1.69
N SER A 198 -13.86 9.96 -1.47
CA SER A 198 -14.43 11.07 -0.70
C SER A 198 -13.89 11.13 0.71
N GLU A 199 -13.85 9.98 1.41
CA GLU A 199 -13.43 9.89 2.79
C GLU A 199 -11.95 10.27 3.00
N MET A 200 -11.06 9.72 2.21
CA MET A 200 -9.63 10.03 2.32
C MET A 200 -9.32 11.50 2.03
N CYS A 201 -9.99 12.08 1.05
CA CYS A 201 -9.82 13.48 0.67
C CYS A 201 -10.44 14.47 1.66
N GLN A 202 -11.27 14.01 2.60
CA GLN A 202 -11.70 14.81 3.76
C GLN A 202 -10.63 14.90 4.85
N MET A 203 -9.68 13.95 4.87
CA MET A 203 -8.69 13.83 5.95
C MET A 203 -7.34 14.50 5.63
N LEU A 204 -6.97 14.57 4.36
CA LEU A 204 -5.73 15.16 3.89
C LEU A 204 -5.99 16.21 2.82
N TYR A 205 -5.30 17.35 2.93
CA TYR A 205 -5.37 18.40 1.91
C TYR A 205 -4.61 17.97 0.66
N ILE A 206 -5.36 17.74 -0.40
CA ILE A 206 -4.87 17.44 -1.76
C ILE A 206 -5.64 18.34 -2.72
N ASP A 207 -4.94 19.03 -3.60
CA ASP A 207 -5.56 19.94 -4.57
C ASP A 207 -5.02 19.73 -6.00
N ASP A 208 -5.54 20.51 -6.90
CA ASP A 208 -5.22 20.46 -8.32
C ASP A 208 -3.78 20.90 -8.67
N LYS A 209 -3.02 21.44 -7.72
CA LYS A 209 -1.61 21.84 -7.89
C LYS A 209 -0.64 20.75 -7.53
N ASP A 210 -1.15 19.66 -6.97
CA ASP A 210 -0.33 18.53 -6.58
C ASP A 210 0.14 17.71 -7.79
N LEU A 211 1.31 17.13 -7.62
CA LEU A 211 1.88 16.15 -8.52
C LEU A 211 2.26 14.92 -7.71
N PHE A 212 1.62 13.81 -8.02
CA PHE A 212 1.84 12.52 -7.42
C PHE A 212 2.85 11.71 -8.25
N LEU A 213 3.86 11.12 -7.61
CA LEU A 213 4.73 10.13 -8.25
C LEU A 213 4.26 8.72 -7.93
N SER A 214 3.76 8.01 -8.94
CA SER A 214 3.28 6.63 -8.85
C SER A 214 4.47 5.66 -8.82
N VAL A 215 4.66 4.96 -7.69
CA VAL A 215 5.80 4.06 -7.47
C VAL A 215 5.42 2.67 -6.99
N LEU A 216 4.26 2.53 -6.34
CA LEU A 216 3.76 1.25 -5.86
C LEU A 216 3.02 0.50 -6.97
N PRO A 217 2.87 -0.83 -6.91
CA PRO A 217 2.18 -1.58 -7.95
C PRO A 217 0.71 -1.14 -8.10
N ILE A 218 0.34 -0.65 -9.28
CA ILE A 218 -0.96 0.00 -9.53
C ILE A 218 -2.16 -0.98 -9.48
N HIS A 219 -1.92 -2.28 -9.65
CA HIS A 219 -2.97 -3.30 -9.50
C HIS A 219 -3.43 -3.48 -8.05
N HIS A 220 -2.66 -3.01 -7.05
CA HIS A 220 -3.10 -3.02 -5.66
C HIS A 220 -4.05 -1.87 -5.36
N ALA A 221 -5.11 -2.16 -4.58
CA ALA A 221 -6.12 -1.18 -4.19
C ALA A 221 -5.52 0.12 -3.59
N TYR A 222 -4.40 0.03 -2.85
CA TYR A 222 -3.74 1.19 -2.25
C TYR A 222 -3.22 2.17 -3.29
N GLU A 223 -2.45 1.72 -4.28
CA GLU A 223 -1.95 2.60 -5.36
C GLU A 223 -3.08 2.97 -6.32
N CYS A 224 -3.96 2.02 -6.66
CA CYS A 224 -5.06 2.27 -7.58
C CYS A 224 -6.01 3.36 -7.05
N THR A 225 -6.52 3.21 -5.82
CA THR A 225 -7.49 4.16 -5.26
C THR A 225 -6.81 5.41 -4.71
N CYS A 226 -5.83 5.26 -3.82
CA CYS A 226 -5.22 6.40 -3.12
C CYS A 226 -4.16 7.13 -3.97
N GLY A 227 -3.52 6.43 -4.90
CA GLY A 227 -2.56 7.01 -5.85
C GLY A 227 -3.25 7.53 -7.11
N PHE A 228 -3.70 6.64 -7.98
CA PHE A 228 -4.23 6.99 -9.30
C PHE A 228 -5.60 7.67 -9.25
N LEU A 229 -6.64 6.99 -8.74
CA LEU A 229 -8.01 7.51 -8.79
C LEU A 229 -8.19 8.78 -7.95
N CYS A 230 -7.47 8.91 -6.85
CA CYS A 230 -7.46 10.14 -6.04
C CYS A 230 -7.01 11.36 -6.82
N GLN A 231 -6.02 11.22 -7.69
CA GLN A 231 -5.53 12.35 -8.49
C GLN A 231 -6.52 12.74 -9.58
N VAL A 232 -7.18 11.77 -10.21
CA VAL A 232 -8.30 12.04 -11.13
C VAL A 232 -9.40 12.79 -10.40
N TYR A 233 -9.77 12.34 -9.20
CA TYR A 233 -10.81 12.95 -8.37
C TYR A 233 -10.46 14.38 -7.93
N ARG A 234 -9.19 14.68 -7.61
CA ARG A 234 -8.74 15.99 -7.10
C ARG A 234 -8.22 16.94 -8.18
N GLY A 235 -8.14 16.49 -9.42
CA GLY A 235 -7.62 17.29 -10.51
C GLY A 235 -6.10 17.45 -10.48
N SER A 236 -5.39 16.61 -9.74
CA SER A 236 -3.92 16.62 -9.63
C SER A 236 -3.27 15.81 -10.75
N THR A 237 -1.94 15.95 -10.89
CA THR A 237 -1.16 15.24 -11.91
C THR A 237 -0.56 13.96 -11.35
N VAL A 238 -0.54 12.87 -12.12
CA VAL A 238 0.18 11.62 -11.85
C VAL A 238 1.37 11.50 -12.77
N ALA A 239 2.58 11.37 -12.24
CA ALA A 239 3.75 10.96 -13.01
C ALA A 239 4.08 9.50 -12.70
N PHE A 240 4.27 8.68 -13.73
CA PHE A 240 4.65 7.28 -13.55
C PHE A 240 6.15 7.14 -13.43
N SER A 241 6.59 6.42 -12.38
CA SER A 241 8.00 6.09 -12.18
C SER A 241 8.43 4.95 -13.10
N GLU A 242 9.68 4.98 -13.57
CA GLU A 242 10.32 3.90 -14.32
C GLU A 242 10.64 2.67 -13.45
N GLY A 243 10.20 2.65 -12.19
CA GLY A 243 10.41 1.59 -11.21
C GLY A 243 11.27 2.02 -10.02
N LEU A 244 11.33 1.15 -9.00
CA LEU A 244 11.93 1.48 -7.69
C LEU A 244 13.39 1.97 -7.77
N ARG A 245 14.19 1.44 -8.70
CA ARG A 245 15.60 1.85 -8.89
C ARG A 245 15.75 3.27 -9.43
N HIS A 246 14.71 3.81 -10.02
CA HIS A 246 14.72 5.12 -10.71
C HIS A 246 14.01 6.22 -9.92
N ILE A 247 13.41 5.92 -8.74
CA ILE A 247 12.61 6.87 -7.96
C ILE A 247 13.35 8.19 -7.74
N THR A 248 14.61 8.15 -7.28
CA THR A 248 15.38 9.37 -6.99
C THR A 248 15.56 10.22 -8.25
N ARG A 249 15.86 9.60 -9.40
CA ARG A 249 15.98 10.31 -10.68
C ARG A 249 14.63 10.88 -11.11
N ASN A 250 13.59 10.09 -11.09
CA ASN A 250 12.26 10.55 -11.48
C ASN A 250 11.76 11.68 -10.59
N MET A 251 12.04 11.65 -9.26
CA MET A 251 11.74 12.79 -8.38
C MET A 251 12.45 14.07 -8.79
N GLN A 252 13.70 13.98 -9.28
CA GLN A 252 14.45 15.14 -9.79
C GLN A 252 13.89 15.67 -11.11
N GLU A 253 13.32 14.80 -11.93
CA GLU A 253 12.79 15.15 -13.25
C GLU A 253 11.38 15.76 -13.15
N VAL A 254 10.49 15.20 -12.33
CA VAL A 254 9.07 15.62 -12.27
C VAL A 254 8.72 16.50 -11.08
N HIS A 255 9.60 16.62 -10.10
CA HIS A 255 9.41 17.46 -8.90
C HIS A 255 8.09 17.18 -8.18
N PRO A 256 7.83 15.96 -7.68
CA PRO A 256 6.54 15.62 -7.09
C PRO A 256 6.29 16.38 -5.78
N THR A 257 5.00 16.58 -5.48
CA THR A 257 4.56 17.15 -4.20
C THR A 257 4.15 16.08 -3.21
N MET A 258 3.79 14.89 -3.71
CA MET A 258 3.33 13.78 -2.88
C MET A 258 3.73 12.42 -3.42
N ILE A 259 3.85 11.45 -2.52
CA ILE A 259 4.18 10.05 -2.84
C ILE A 259 3.51 9.12 -1.82
N LEU A 260 2.99 7.99 -2.32
CA LEU A 260 2.63 6.86 -1.46
C LEU A 260 3.82 5.95 -1.25
N CYS A 261 3.96 5.44 -0.03
CA CYS A 261 5.08 4.61 0.37
C CYS A 261 4.59 3.35 1.09
N VAL A 262 5.45 2.36 1.14
CA VAL A 262 5.45 1.33 2.18
C VAL A 262 6.56 1.67 3.18
N PRO A 263 6.53 1.16 4.43
CA PRO A 263 7.52 1.50 5.46
C PRO A 263 8.96 1.39 4.97
N LEU A 264 9.31 0.27 4.34
CA LEU A 264 10.66 0.02 3.83
C LEU A 264 11.17 1.12 2.88
N LEU A 265 10.31 1.61 1.98
CA LEU A 265 10.69 2.68 1.05
C LEU A 265 10.91 4.00 1.79
N LEU A 266 9.99 4.36 2.69
CA LEU A 266 10.06 5.59 3.47
C LEU A 266 11.30 5.60 4.37
N GLU A 267 11.55 4.51 5.08
CA GLU A 267 12.71 4.33 5.96
C GLU A 267 14.03 4.37 5.18
N THR A 268 14.08 3.69 4.02
CA THR A 268 15.26 3.73 3.14
C THR A 268 15.56 5.16 2.67
N MET A 269 14.54 5.92 2.28
CA MET A 269 14.70 7.31 1.85
C MET A 269 15.22 8.19 3.02
N TYR A 270 14.64 8.04 4.20
CA TYR A 270 15.05 8.76 5.40
C TYR A 270 16.49 8.43 5.81
N ASN A 271 16.83 7.14 5.85
CA ASN A 271 18.16 6.67 6.25
C ASN A 271 19.25 7.14 5.27
N LYS A 272 18.97 7.16 3.95
CA LYS A 272 19.89 7.73 2.94
C LYS A 272 20.17 9.21 3.19
N VAL A 273 19.17 10.00 3.58
CA VAL A 273 19.38 11.41 3.95
C VAL A 273 20.35 11.52 5.11
N TRP A 274 20.14 10.77 6.18
CA TRP A 274 21.02 10.79 7.35
C TRP A 274 22.41 10.23 7.07
N ALA A 275 22.54 9.19 6.26
CA ALA A 275 23.85 8.69 5.81
C ALA A 275 24.65 9.76 5.08
N ASN A 276 24.02 10.51 4.17
CA ASN A 276 24.65 11.62 3.47
C ASN A 276 25.05 12.76 4.42
N ILE A 277 24.20 13.09 5.39
CA ILE A 277 24.49 14.13 6.42
C ILE A 277 25.72 13.71 7.25
N ARG A 278 25.78 12.46 7.70
CA ARG A 278 26.94 11.92 8.44
C ARG A 278 28.21 11.92 7.61
N LYS A 279 28.13 11.43 6.34
CA LYS A 279 29.28 11.43 5.42
C LYS A 279 29.88 12.83 5.21
N GLN A 280 29.06 13.88 5.27
CA GLN A 280 29.49 15.27 5.16
C GLN A 280 29.92 15.90 6.51
N GLY A 281 29.86 15.17 7.62
CA GLY A 281 30.18 15.69 8.97
C GLY A 281 29.20 16.76 9.47
N LEU A 282 27.97 16.80 8.94
CA LEU A 282 26.98 17.85 9.21
C LEU A 282 25.95 17.48 10.29
N GLU A 283 26.04 16.28 10.89
CA GLU A 283 25.02 15.75 11.80
C GLU A 283 24.71 16.70 12.96
N GLY A 284 25.73 17.22 13.65
CA GLY A 284 25.54 18.17 14.75
C GLY A 284 24.87 19.47 14.31
N LYS A 285 25.24 20.01 13.13
CA LYS A 285 24.65 21.22 12.58
C LYS A 285 23.18 21.02 12.21
N VAL A 286 22.85 19.89 11.59
CA VAL A 286 21.47 19.55 11.21
C VAL A 286 20.60 19.36 12.46
N LYS A 287 21.07 18.63 13.48
CA LYS A 287 20.35 18.48 14.75
C LYS A 287 20.10 19.83 15.46
N ALA A 288 21.09 20.71 15.47
CA ALA A 288 20.93 22.07 16.01
C ALA A 288 19.89 22.89 15.21
N ALA A 289 19.94 22.84 13.87
CA ALA A 289 18.99 23.51 13.00
C ALA A 289 17.55 22.99 13.18
N ILE A 290 17.36 21.68 13.37
CA ILE A 290 16.05 21.07 13.71
C ILE A 290 15.53 21.67 15.02
N LYS A 291 16.37 21.72 16.07
CA LYS A 291 15.98 22.30 17.37
C LYS A 291 15.56 23.75 17.22
N MET A 292 16.32 24.54 16.47
CA MET A 292 16.02 25.97 16.24
C MET A 292 14.72 26.17 15.47
N THR A 293 14.54 25.42 14.38
CA THR A 293 13.32 25.55 13.56
C THR A 293 12.08 25.06 14.30
N ASN A 294 12.18 23.98 15.10
CA ASN A 294 11.09 23.49 15.92
C ASN A 294 10.64 24.48 17.02
N ALA A 295 11.54 25.36 17.49
CA ALA A 295 11.22 26.38 18.47
C ALA A 295 10.33 27.51 17.91
N ILE A 296 10.12 27.60 16.59
CA ILE A 296 9.26 28.64 15.99
C ILE A 296 7.79 28.31 16.29
N PRO A 297 7.06 29.16 17.03
CA PRO A 297 5.68 28.85 17.47
C PRO A 297 4.69 28.74 16.30
N ASN A 298 4.78 29.69 15.34
CA ASN A 298 3.86 29.73 14.21
C ASN A 298 4.16 28.60 13.21
N ALA A 299 3.20 27.71 12.98
CA ALA A 299 3.37 26.51 12.12
C ALA A 299 3.74 26.86 10.67
N LYS A 300 3.16 27.91 10.08
CA LYS A 300 3.46 28.32 8.70
C LYS A 300 4.88 28.88 8.59
N LEU A 301 5.30 29.73 9.53
CA LEU A 301 6.66 30.27 9.57
C LEU A 301 7.68 29.16 9.86
N ARG A 302 7.36 28.23 10.76
CA ARG A 302 8.19 27.05 11.05
C ARG A 302 8.42 26.20 9.82
N LEU A 303 7.38 25.89 9.06
CA LEU A 303 7.50 25.12 7.82
C LEU A 303 8.34 25.87 6.76
N ALA A 304 8.13 27.17 6.60
CA ALA A 304 8.91 27.99 5.68
C ALA A 304 10.40 28.03 6.06
N ALA A 305 10.70 28.17 7.38
CA ALA A 305 12.07 28.12 7.90
C ALA A 305 12.72 26.75 7.64
N LYS A 306 12.03 25.64 7.93
CA LYS A 306 12.51 24.29 7.66
C LYS A 306 12.83 24.10 6.17
N ARG A 307 11.93 24.48 5.27
CA ARG A 307 12.15 24.37 3.82
C ARG A 307 13.37 25.17 3.34
N ARG A 308 13.61 26.35 3.92
CA ARG A 308 14.79 27.17 3.59
C ARG A 308 16.07 26.58 4.17
N VAL A 309 16.06 26.18 5.44
CA VAL A 309 17.25 25.64 6.14
C VAL A 309 17.66 24.30 5.55
N PHE A 310 16.71 23.43 5.24
CA PHE A 310 16.95 22.10 4.70
C PHE A 310 16.77 22.03 3.16
N ALA A 311 16.94 23.15 2.45
CA ALA A 311 16.73 23.24 1.00
C ALA A 311 17.51 22.19 0.20
N GLN A 312 18.74 21.84 0.62
CA GLN A 312 19.54 20.81 -0.04
C GLN A 312 18.93 19.41 0.13
N ILE A 313 18.32 19.12 1.29
CA ILE A 313 17.59 17.87 1.53
C ILE A 313 16.32 17.85 0.68
N HIS A 314 15.56 18.95 0.68
CA HIS A 314 14.38 19.05 -0.20
C HIS A 314 14.73 18.86 -1.67
N LYS A 315 15.86 19.43 -2.11
CA LYS A 315 16.34 19.27 -3.49
C LYS A 315 16.58 17.79 -3.83
N SER A 316 17.07 16.96 -2.90
CA SER A 316 17.25 15.52 -3.13
C SER A 316 15.93 14.78 -3.36
N PHE A 317 14.81 15.34 -2.93
CA PHE A 317 13.44 14.87 -3.16
C PHE A 317 12.72 15.64 -4.28
N GLY A 318 13.45 16.26 -5.21
CA GLY A 318 12.87 17.06 -6.29
C GLY A 318 12.45 18.49 -5.89
N GLY A 319 12.66 18.92 -4.64
CA GLY A 319 12.45 20.29 -4.16
C GLY A 319 11.01 20.66 -3.78
N ARG A 320 10.00 19.94 -4.25
CA ARG A 320 8.58 20.26 -4.03
C ARG A 320 7.85 19.28 -3.11
N LEU A 321 8.46 18.16 -2.72
CA LEU A 321 7.83 17.15 -1.90
C LEU A 321 7.32 17.74 -0.59
N ARG A 322 6.01 17.65 -0.33
CA ARG A 322 5.35 18.18 0.85
C ARG A 322 4.75 17.11 1.75
N ILE A 323 4.37 15.96 1.18
CA ILE A 323 3.68 14.90 1.90
C ILE A 323 4.13 13.50 1.43
N MET A 324 4.36 12.63 2.40
CA MET A 324 4.56 11.20 2.20
C MET A 324 3.50 10.46 3.01
N ILE A 325 2.83 9.49 2.39
CA ILE A 325 1.78 8.69 3.04
C ILE A 325 2.24 7.24 3.04
N SER A 326 2.32 6.63 4.22
CA SER A 326 2.74 5.23 4.37
C SER A 326 1.55 4.34 4.71
N GLY A 327 1.49 3.18 4.06
CA GLY A 327 0.49 2.16 4.31
C GLY A 327 1.08 0.75 4.25
N GLY A 328 0.27 -0.23 4.65
CA GLY A 328 0.62 -1.65 4.57
C GLY A 328 1.29 -2.26 5.79
N ALA A 329 2.05 -1.50 6.58
CA ALA A 329 2.59 -1.88 7.88
C ALA A 329 2.92 -0.63 8.71
N ALA A 330 3.21 -0.81 10.01
CA ALA A 330 3.58 0.29 10.89
C ALA A 330 4.97 0.87 10.56
N VAL A 331 5.11 2.18 10.70
CA VAL A 331 6.39 2.91 10.56
C VAL A 331 6.90 3.28 11.95
N ASP A 332 8.23 3.36 12.13
CA ASP A 332 8.80 3.90 13.36
C ASP A 332 8.37 5.37 13.56
N PRO A 333 7.72 5.71 14.69
CA PRO A 333 7.31 7.09 14.99
C PRO A 333 8.45 8.10 14.93
N LYS A 334 9.69 7.67 15.23
CA LYS A 334 10.88 8.54 15.15
C LYS A 334 11.20 8.95 13.71
N ILE A 335 10.96 8.08 12.75
CA ILE A 335 11.16 8.38 11.33
C ILE A 335 10.09 9.34 10.83
N MET A 336 8.82 9.11 11.22
CA MET A 336 7.71 10.02 10.91
C MET A 336 7.97 11.43 11.45
N GLN A 337 8.36 11.54 12.71
CA GLN A 337 8.76 12.81 13.34
C GLN A 337 9.98 13.42 12.64
N GLY A 338 11.00 12.60 12.34
CA GLY A 338 12.23 13.06 11.68
C GLY A 338 11.99 13.65 10.28
N LEU A 339 11.08 13.10 9.49
CA LEU A 339 10.66 13.69 8.20
C LEU A 339 10.00 15.07 8.42
N ARG A 340 9.10 15.19 9.40
CA ARG A 340 8.48 16.48 9.76
C ARG A 340 9.49 17.47 10.30
N ASP A 341 10.51 17.01 11.00
CA ASP A 341 11.61 17.86 11.46
C ASP A 341 12.40 18.45 10.29
N LEU A 342 12.48 17.72 9.19
CA LEU A 342 13.08 18.21 7.94
C LEU A 342 12.11 19.03 7.07
N GLY A 343 10.84 19.18 7.47
CA GLY A 343 9.82 19.94 6.73
C GLY A 343 9.04 19.17 5.67
N ILE A 344 9.06 17.83 5.75
CA ILE A 344 8.24 16.93 4.91
C ILE A 344 7.17 16.30 5.81
N ALA A 345 5.89 16.54 5.53
CA ALA A 345 4.82 15.91 6.26
C ALA A 345 4.79 14.41 5.96
N ALA A 346 4.67 13.59 7.00
CA ALA A 346 4.57 12.14 6.87
C ALA A 346 3.38 11.63 7.68
N TYR A 347 2.54 10.80 7.07
CA TYR A 347 1.35 10.21 7.68
C TYR A 347 1.28 8.74 7.37
N GLN A 348 0.65 7.99 8.25
CA GLN A 348 0.34 6.58 7.97
C GLN A 348 -1.16 6.33 8.10
N GLY A 349 -1.62 5.33 7.34
CA GLY A 349 -2.97 4.83 7.35
C GLY A 349 -3.03 3.32 7.45
N TYR A 350 -4.22 2.84 7.78
CA TYR A 350 -4.56 1.44 7.86
C TYR A 350 -5.68 1.11 6.88
N GLY A 351 -5.53 -0.04 6.23
CA GLY A 351 -6.55 -0.52 5.33
C GLY A 351 -6.26 -1.91 4.78
N LEU A 352 -7.25 -2.44 4.11
CA LEU A 352 -7.24 -3.76 3.48
C LEU A 352 -7.95 -3.66 2.13
N THR A 353 -7.68 -4.58 1.22
CA THR A 353 -8.40 -4.64 -0.06
C THR A 353 -9.91 -4.69 0.14
N GLU A 354 -10.35 -5.39 1.18
CA GLU A 354 -11.74 -5.53 1.62
C GLU A 354 -12.39 -4.20 2.07
N CYS A 355 -11.61 -3.13 2.24
CA CYS A 355 -12.08 -1.77 2.58
C CYS A 355 -11.83 -0.74 1.46
N ALA A 356 -11.50 -1.12 0.25
CA ALA A 356 -11.36 -0.34 -0.99
C ALA A 356 -10.38 0.87 -1.02
N PRO A 357 -9.23 0.96 -0.36
CA PRO A 357 -8.68 0.10 0.67
C PRO A 357 -8.71 0.69 2.09
N LEU A 358 -9.02 1.99 2.30
CA LEU A 358 -8.71 2.75 3.51
C LEU A 358 -9.80 2.60 4.58
N ALA A 359 -9.40 2.23 5.80
CA ALA A 359 -10.28 2.18 6.97
C ALA A 359 -9.91 3.26 8.02
N ALA A 360 -8.62 3.55 8.18
CA ALA A 360 -8.17 4.61 9.10
C ALA A 360 -6.97 5.37 8.51
N LEU A 361 -6.84 6.66 8.86
CA LEU A 361 -5.78 7.53 8.37
C LEU A 361 -5.46 8.61 9.41
N ASN A 362 -4.18 8.94 9.56
CA ASN A 362 -3.77 10.15 10.26
C ASN A 362 -4.12 11.39 9.42
N ARG A 363 -4.72 12.40 10.07
CA ARG A 363 -5.06 13.67 9.43
C ARG A 363 -3.85 14.60 9.40
N ASP A 364 -3.80 15.50 8.45
CA ASP A 364 -2.73 16.52 8.38
C ASP A 364 -2.82 17.56 9.51
N THR A 365 -4.01 17.73 10.09
CA THR A 365 -4.26 18.68 11.19
C THR A 365 -4.34 18.02 12.57
N PHE A 366 -4.50 16.68 12.63
CA PHE A 366 -4.62 15.93 13.87
C PHE A 366 -4.13 14.49 13.67
N TYR A 367 -2.94 14.19 14.18
CA TYR A 367 -2.25 12.91 13.96
C TYR A 367 -1.50 12.42 15.20
N ASN A 368 -1.23 11.12 15.22
CA ASN A 368 -0.38 10.46 16.20
C ASN A 368 0.56 9.49 15.45
N ASP A 369 1.86 9.74 15.53
CA ASP A 369 2.87 8.97 14.77
C ASP A 369 2.97 7.49 15.13
N GLY A 370 2.57 7.14 16.35
CA GLY A 370 2.52 5.75 16.81
C GLY A 370 1.25 5.01 16.38
N SER A 371 0.27 5.72 15.79
CA SER A 371 -1.04 5.16 15.45
C SER A 371 -1.21 4.94 13.95
N ALA A 372 -2.12 4.05 13.59
CA ALA A 372 -2.61 3.87 12.23
C ALA A 372 -3.60 4.96 11.77
N GLY A 373 -3.86 5.97 12.62
CA GLY A 373 -4.80 7.06 12.38
C GLY A 373 -6.16 6.82 13.01
N MET A 374 -7.15 7.58 12.54
CA MET A 374 -8.55 7.54 12.99
C MET A 374 -9.42 6.96 11.88
N ALA A 375 -10.59 6.46 12.24
CA ALA A 375 -11.61 6.07 11.27
C ALA A 375 -11.87 7.16 10.23
N THR A 376 -12.21 6.77 9.02
CA THR A 376 -12.69 7.71 8.00
C THR A 376 -13.98 8.40 8.45
N PRO A 377 -14.27 9.64 7.99
CA PRO A 377 -15.29 10.50 8.62
C PRO A 377 -16.69 9.93 8.73
N ASN A 378 -17.16 9.22 7.69
CA ASN A 378 -18.52 8.67 7.62
C ASN A 378 -18.54 7.15 7.83
N ALA A 379 -17.53 6.61 8.51
CA ALA A 379 -17.43 5.21 8.86
C ALA A 379 -17.24 5.02 10.36
N LEU A 380 -17.45 3.81 10.83
CA LEU A 380 -17.28 3.42 12.22
C LEU A 380 -16.13 2.41 12.31
N LEU A 381 -15.27 2.61 13.29
CA LEU A 381 -14.22 1.68 13.68
C LEU A 381 -14.39 1.37 15.15
N ASP A 382 -14.38 0.10 15.49
CA ASP A 382 -14.63 -0.38 16.84
C ASP A 382 -13.73 -1.58 17.15
N ILE A 383 -13.56 -1.86 18.43
CA ILE A 383 -12.79 -3.00 18.92
C ILE A 383 -13.76 -4.03 19.51
N TYR A 384 -13.81 -5.19 18.89
CA TYR A 384 -14.70 -6.28 19.28
C TYR A 384 -13.96 -7.28 20.18
N ASP A 385 -14.69 -7.85 21.14
CA ASP A 385 -14.18 -8.86 22.09
C ASP A 385 -12.93 -8.40 22.84
N VAL A 386 -13.05 -7.24 23.50
CA VAL A 386 -11.95 -6.59 24.21
C VAL A 386 -11.47 -7.46 25.36
N GLN A 387 -10.18 -7.79 25.35
CA GLN A 387 -9.52 -8.60 26.36
C GLN A 387 -9.08 -7.75 27.56
N GLY A 388 -8.60 -8.40 28.64
CA GLY A 388 -8.18 -7.73 29.88
C GLY A 388 -7.02 -6.73 29.74
N ASP A 389 -6.27 -6.78 28.64
CA ASP A 389 -5.21 -5.83 28.26
C ASP A 389 -5.71 -4.65 27.41
N GLY A 390 -7.02 -4.59 27.12
CA GLY A 390 -7.65 -3.56 26.31
C GLY A 390 -7.57 -3.82 24.80
N THR A 391 -6.96 -4.91 24.34
CA THR A 391 -6.91 -5.28 22.93
C THR A 391 -8.09 -6.14 22.51
N GLY A 392 -8.48 -6.08 21.24
CA GLY A 392 -9.51 -6.92 20.66
C GLY A 392 -9.45 -6.89 19.14
N GLU A 393 -10.39 -7.56 18.50
CA GLU A 393 -10.46 -7.60 17.04
C GLU A 393 -10.98 -6.26 16.48
N ILE A 394 -10.21 -5.69 15.55
CA ILE A 394 -10.62 -4.47 14.85
C ILE A 394 -11.78 -4.82 13.93
N ARG A 395 -12.90 -4.12 14.06
CA ARG A 395 -14.01 -4.20 13.12
C ARG A 395 -14.36 -2.83 12.57
N TYR A 396 -14.83 -2.83 11.34
CA TYR A 396 -15.08 -1.62 10.58
C TYR A 396 -16.47 -1.66 9.93
N LYS A 397 -17.13 -0.51 9.81
CA LYS A 397 -18.42 -0.35 9.13
C LYS A 397 -18.42 0.92 8.31
N GLY A 398 -18.61 0.80 7.00
CA GLY A 398 -18.65 1.91 6.05
C GLY A 398 -19.02 1.42 4.65
N ASP A 399 -19.43 2.34 3.79
CA ASP A 399 -19.83 2.03 2.42
C ASP A 399 -18.67 1.57 1.51
N ASN A 400 -17.45 1.63 1.99
CA ASN A 400 -16.27 1.10 1.31
C ASN A 400 -15.96 -0.37 1.61
N ILE A 401 -16.77 -1.04 2.44
CA ILE A 401 -16.63 -2.48 2.66
C ILE A 401 -16.99 -3.24 1.40
N MET A 402 -16.18 -4.22 1.04
CA MET A 402 -16.39 -5.12 -0.09
C MET A 402 -17.80 -5.75 -0.11
N LEU A 403 -18.24 -6.17 -1.27
CA LEU A 403 -19.48 -6.95 -1.42
C LEU A 403 -19.35 -8.36 -0.86
N GLY A 404 -18.14 -8.87 -0.73
CA GLY A 404 -17.80 -10.19 -0.24
C GLY A 404 -16.66 -10.83 -1.03
N TYR A 405 -16.36 -12.10 -0.71
CA TYR A 405 -15.42 -12.91 -1.46
C TYR A 405 -16.13 -13.64 -2.60
N TYR A 406 -15.59 -13.50 -3.81
CA TYR A 406 -16.17 -14.07 -5.03
C TYR A 406 -16.29 -15.60 -4.94
N LYS A 407 -17.49 -16.12 -5.16
CA LYS A 407 -17.83 -17.55 -5.03
C LYS A 407 -17.54 -18.20 -3.67
N GLN A 408 -17.40 -17.38 -2.61
CA GLN A 408 -17.09 -17.86 -1.26
C GLN A 408 -18.04 -17.23 -0.23
N PRO A 409 -19.35 -17.52 -0.28
CA PRO A 409 -20.35 -16.90 0.59
C PRO A 409 -20.17 -17.27 2.07
N GLU A 410 -19.74 -18.49 2.40
CA GLU A 410 -19.48 -18.92 3.78
C GLU A 410 -18.33 -18.09 4.38
N MET A 411 -17.22 -17.94 3.65
CA MET A 411 -16.09 -17.11 4.07
C MET A 411 -16.47 -15.64 4.20
N THR A 412 -17.37 -15.15 3.36
CA THR A 412 -17.91 -13.81 3.46
C THR A 412 -18.71 -13.63 4.76
N ALA A 413 -19.57 -14.59 5.08
CA ALA A 413 -20.37 -14.58 6.30
C ALA A 413 -19.53 -14.69 7.59
N GLU A 414 -18.34 -15.29 7.52
CA GLU A 414 -17.40 -15.31 8.65
C GLU A 414 -16.86 -13.92 8.98
N VAL A 415 -16.65 -13.07 7.97
CA VAL A 415 -15.99 -11.77 8.15
C VAL A 415 -16.93 -10.58 8.05
N ILE A 416 -18.12 -10.71 7.46
CA ILE A 416 -19.14 -9.65 7.41
C ILE A 416 -20.37 -10.12 8.19
N ARG A 417 -20.62 -9.47 9.35
CA ARG A 417 -21.74 -9.81 10.24
C ARG A 417 -22.42 -8.53 10.73
N ASP A 418 -23.72 -8.44 10.61
CA ASP A 418 -24.54 -7.29 11.03
C ASP A 418 -24.05 -5.94 10.46
N GLY A 419 -23.52 -5.96 9.22
CA GLY A 419 -22.96 -4.80 8.55
C GLY A 419 -21.58 -4.36 9.06
N TRP A 420 -20.93 -5.15 9.92
CA TRP A 420 -19.56 -4.97 10.36
C TRP A 420 -18.62 -5.93 9.63
N PHE A 421 -17.52 -5.41 9.16
CA PHE A 421 -16.40 -6.21 8.64
C PHE A 421 -15.40 -6.46 9.77
N TYR A 422 -15.13 -7.72 10.05
CA TYR A 422 -14.17 -8.21 11.03
C TYR A 422 -12.85 -8.45 10.34
N THR A 423 -11.86 -7.62 10.64
CA THR A 423 -10.63 -7.53 9.85
C THR A 423 -9.65 -8.67 10.07
N GLY A 424 -9.78 -9.40 11.16
CA GLY A 424 -8.79 -10.37 11.62
C GLY A 424 -7.51 -9.72 12.15
N ASP A 425 -7.42 -8.39 12.19
CA ASP A 425 -6.36 -7.63 12.85
C ASP A 425 -6.77 -7.32 14.29
N LEU A 426 -5.81 -7.29 15.19
CA LEU A 426 -6.01 -6.97 16.61
C LEU A 426 -5.43 -5.61 16.93
N GLY A 427 -6.07 -4.90 17.86
CA GLY A 427 -5.63 -3.57 18.23
C GLY A 427 -6.47 -2.96 19.33
N TYR A 428 -6.27 -1.68 19.57
CA TYR A 428 -7.06 -0.87 20.51
C TYR A 428 -7.22 0.56 20.00
N LEU A 429 -8.21 1.25 20.52
CA LEU A 429 -8.40 2.69 20.33
C LEU A 429 -7.95 3.44 21.59
N ASP A 430 -7.22 4.53 21.41
CA ASP A 430 -6.95 5.43 22.52
C ASP A 430 -8.14 6.36 22.80
N LYS A 431 -8.03 7.18 23.87
CA LYS A 431 -9.08 8.13 24.30
C LYS A 431 -9.41 9.21 23.24
N ASP A 432 -8.54 9.43 22.29
CA ASP A 432 -8.69 10.40 21.21
C ASP A 432 -9.25 9.75 19.93
N GLY A 433 -9.42 8.42 19.92
CA GLY A 433 -9.95 7.64 18.81
C GLY A 433 -8.87 7.22 17.78
N PHE A 434 -7.59 7.31 18.14
CA PHE A 434 -6.51 6.76 17.31
C PHE A 434 -6.42 5.26 17.44
N LEU A 435 -6.28 4.58 16.30
CA LEU A 435 -6.12 3.13 16.21
C LEU A 435 -4.65 2.73 16.37
N PHE A 436 -4.40 1.76 17.25
CA PHE A 436 -3.13 1.09 17.42
C PHE A 436 -3.29 -0.39 17.09
N ILE A 437 -2.55 -0.87 16.09
CA ILE A 437 -2.57 -2.26 15.64
C ILE A 437 -1.49 -3.02 16.42
N THR A 438 -1.87 -4.14 17.03
CA THR A 438 -0.95 -4.98 17.82
C THR A 438 -0.51 -6.24 17.08
N GLY A 439 -1.34 -6.78 16.18
CA GLY A 439 -0.99 -7.95 15.39
C GLY A 439 -2.18 -8.56 14.65
N ARG A 440 -2.00 -9.81 14.21
CA ARG A 440 -3.03 -10.61 13.53
C ARG A 440 -3.58 -11.71 14.43
N LYS A 441 -4.91 -11.82 14.50
CA LYS A 441 -5.63 -12.82 15.31
C LYS A 441 -5.11 -14.25 15.12
N LYS A 442 -4.85 -14.64 13.89
CA LYS A 442 -4.34 -15.97 13.53
C LYS A 442 -2.87 -16.24 13.87
N ASN A 443 -2.08 -15.18 14.13
CA ASN A 443 -0.66 -15.28 14.44
C ASN A 443 -0.39 -15.17 15.95
N VAL A 444 -1.41 -14.89 16.76
CA VAL A 444 -1.28 -14.76 18.21
C VAL A 444 -0.75 -16.05 18.81
N ILE A 445 0.28 -15.92 19.64
CA ILE A 445 0.80 -17.02 20.46
C ILE A 445 0.14 -16.88 21.82
N VAL A 446 -0.70 -17.85 22.18
CA VAL A 446 -1.38 -17.86 23.49
C VAL A 446 -0.55 -18.71 24.44
N THR A 447 0.01 -18.07 25.47
CA THR A 447 0.80 -18.77 26.50
C THR A 447 -0.09 -19.68 27.35
N SER A 448 0.53 -20.63 28.07
CA SER A 448 -0.17 -21.53 29.00
C SER A 448 -0.99 -20.79 30.07
N ASN A 449 -0.60 -19.56 30.38
CA ASN A 449 -1.30 -18.67 31.33
C ASN A 449 -2.37 -17.80 30.69
N GLY A 450 -2.75 -18.06 29.43
CA GLY A 450 -3.78 -17.33 28.69
C GLY A 450 -3.39 -15.91 28.26
N LYS A 451 -2.10 -15.55 28.27
CA LYS A 451 -1.62 -14.25 27.80
C LYS A 451 -1.34 -14.28 26.31
N ASN A 452 -1.75 -13.22 25.61
CA ASN A 452 -1.53 -13.06 24.19
C ASN A 452 -0.16 -12.42 23.91
N ILE A 453 0.61 -13.05 23.03
CA ILE A 453 1.83 -12.49 22.48
C ILE A 453 1.61 -12.25 20.98
N PHE A 454 1.87 -11.03 20.54
CA PHE A 454 1.71 -10.61 19.16
C PHE A 454 3.06 -10.62 18.46
N PRO A 455 3.35 -11.59 17.58
CA PRO A 455 4.64 -11.68 16.89
C PRO A 455 5.00 -10.41 16.13
N GLU A 456 4.03 -9.76 15.48
CA GLU A 456 4.23 -8.55 14.69
C GLU A 456 4.68 -7.35 15.54
N GLU A 457 4.27 -7.29 16.80
CA GLU A 457 4.77 -6.29 17.76
C GLU A 457 6.27 -6.44 17.97
N LEU A 458 6.72 -7.67 18.21
CA LEU A 458 8.14 -7.99 18.45
C LEU A 458 8.97 -7.79 17.18
N GLU A 459 8.45 -8.18 16.02
CA GLU A 459 9.07 -7.95 14.72
C GLU A 459 9.25 -6.46 14.42
N THR A 460 8.25 -5.65 14.75
CA THR A 460 8.33 -4.20 14.63
C THR A 460 9.46 -3.62 15.48
N TYR A 461 9.67 -4.12 16.70
CA TYR A 461 10.77 -3.67 17.54
C TYR A 461 12.12 -4.17 17.03
N LEU A 462 12.22 -5.43 16.59
CA LEU A 462 13.43 -5.99 15.99
C LEU A 462 13.86 -5.22 14.73
N GLY A 463 12.92 -4.88 13.85
CA GLY A 463 13.18 -4.12 12.63
C GLY A 463 13.72 -2.70 12.86
N ARG A 464 13.65 -2.18 14.10
CA ARG A 464 14.25 -0.90 14.49
C ARG A 464 15.72 -1.00 14.91
N THR A 465 16.23 -2.22 15.04
CA THR A 465 17.61 -2.46 15.44
C THR A 465 18.54 -2.48 14.21
N PRO A 466 19.81 -2.02 14.35
CA PRO A 466 20.67 -1.74 13.20
C PRO A 466 21.00 -2.94 12.31
N TYR A 467 21.06 -4.14 12.88
CA TYR A 467 21.59 -5.34 12.19
C TYR A 467 20.51 -6.36 11.84
N VAL A 468 19.25 -6.00 11.95
CA VAL A 468 18.10 -6.84 11.57
C VAL A 468 17.50 -6.29 10.28
N ALA A 469 17.72 -6.98 9.15
CA ALA A 469 17.10 -6.63 7.88
C ALA A 469 15.63 -7.06 7.84
N GLU A 470 15.34 -8.28 8.32
CA GLU A 470 14.01 -8.86 8.37
C GLU A 470 13.91 -9.82 9.55
N SER A 471 12.72 -9.94 10.12
CA SER A 471 12.47 -10.93 11.17
C SER A 471 11.07 -11.52 11.11
N VAL A 472 10.95 -12.76 11.56
CA VAL A 472 9.67 -13.43 11.82
C VAL A 472 9.76 -14.02 13.23
N VAL A 473 8.79 -13.69 14.07
CA VAL A 473 8.70 -14.23 15.43
C VAL A 473 7.68 -15.36 15.46
N VAL A 474 8.05 -16.47 16.08
CA VAL A 474 7.23 -17.67 16.20
C VAL A 474 7.25 -18.20 17.63
N GLY A 475 6.23 -18.98 17.98
CA GLY A 475 6.20 -19.74 19.25
C GLY A 475 6.44 -21.21 18.99
N TYR A 476 7.45 -21.77 19.63
CA TYR A 476 7.66 -23.22 19.65
C TYR A 476 7.29 -23.79 21.01
N MET A 477 6.43 -24.81 21.03
CA MET A 477 6.11 -25.51 22.27
C MET A 477 7.35 -26.13 22.88
N ASN A 478 7.72 -25.69 24.06
CA ASN A 478 8.85 -26.28 24.82
C ASN A 478 8.31 -27.34 25.79
N PRO A 479 8.60 -28.64 25.57
CA PRO A 479 8.05 -29.70 26.37
C PRO A 479 8.54 -29.68 27.82
N LYS A 480 9.72 -29.09 28.09
CA LYS A 480 10.28 -28.96 29.44
C LYS A 480 9.56 -27.90 30.28
N LYS A 481 9.13 -26.80 29.63
CA LYS A 481 8.41 -25.68 30.27
C LYS A 481 6.89 -25.87 30.25
N LYS A 482 6.39 -26.70 29.34
CA LYS A 482 4.96 -26.83 29.01
C LYS A 482 4.32 -25.50 28.57
N ASP A 483 5.11 -24.66 27.93
CA ASP A 483 4.70 -23.36 27.39
C ASP A 483 5.49 -23.05 26.11
N TYR A 484 5.19 -21.96 25.44
CA TYR A 484 5.87 -21.55 24.23
C TYR A 484 7.18 -20.80 24.53
N ASP A 485 8.26 -21.21 23.87
CA ASP A 485 9.44 -20.37 23.69
C ASP A 485 9.20 -19.41 22.54
N ILE A 486 9.40 -18.13 22.77
CA ILE A 486 9.30 -17.09 21.75
C ILE A 486 10.63 -16.98 21.04
N VAL A 487 10.62 -17.27 19.74
CA VAL A 487 11.83 -17.40 18.92
C VAL A 487 11.79 -16.39 17.76
N ALA A 488 12.84 -15.60 17.63
CA ALA A 488 13.03 -14.72 16.48
C ALA A 488 13.83 -15.44 15.38
N ILE A 489 13.27 -15.54 14.19
CA ILE A 489 13.99 -15.97 12.99
C ILE A 489 14.45 -14.68 12.30
N ILE A 490 15.75 -14.44 12.24
CA ILE A 490 16.32 -13.15 11.85
C ILE A 490 17.16 -13.32 10.57
N ARG A 491 16.87 -12.53 9.57
CA ARG A 491 17.76 -12.26 8.47
C ARG A 491 18.57 -11.01 8.81
N PRO A 492 19.90 -11.14 8.94
CA PRO A 492 20.74 -10.01 9.33
C PRO A 492 20.92 -9.01 8.18
N ASP A 493 21.18 -7.75 8.54
CA ASP A 493 21.64 -6.71 7.61
C ASP A 493 23.17 -6.79 7.49
N LEU A 494 23.63 -7.60 6.53
CA LEU A 494 25.05 -7.84 6.31
C LEU A 494 25.77 -6.61 5.75
N ASP A 495 25.08 -5.77 4.97
CA ASP A 495 25.64 -4.54 4.44
C ASP A 495 25.97 -3.58 5.59
N ARG A 496 25.08 -3.49 6.56
CA ARG A 496 25.31 -2.71 7.77
C ARG A 496 26.42 -3.27 8.65
N MET A 497 26.53 -4.58 8.74
CA MET A 497 27.66 -5.23 9.43
C MET A 497 29.00 -4.87 8.78
N VAL A 498 29.08 -4.94 7.46
CA VAL A 498 30.29 -4.54 6.70
C VAL A 498 30.61 -3.06 6.90
N GLU A 499 29.58 -2.19 6.90
CA GLU A 499 29.76 -0.75 7.07
C GLU A 499 30.35 -0.38 8.44
N ASP A 500 29.90 -1.06 9.51
CA ASP A 500 30.29 -0.74 10.89
C ASP A 500 31.52 -1.51 11.38
N PHE A 501 31.76 -2.74 10.90
CA PHE A 501 32.82 -3.63 11.39
C PHE A 501 33.86 -4.03 10.32
N GLY A 502 33.67 -3.65 9.05
CA GLY A 502 34.51 -4.09 7.93
C GLY A 502 34.09 -5.44 7.36
N ALA A 503 34.66 -5.79 6.18
CA ALA A 503 34.30 -7.03 5.48
C ALA A 503 34.74 -8.31 6.21
N ASP A 504 35.65 -8.21 7.16
CA ASP A 504 36.26 -9.34 7.89
C ASP A 504 35.54 -9.64 9.23
N TYR A 505 34.32 -9.11 9.44
CA TYR A 505 33.56 -9.41 10.66
C TYR A 505 33.30 -10.92 10.80
N THR A 506 33.34 -11.41 12.05
CA THR A 506 33.12 -12.82 12.34
C THR A 506 31.65 -13.14 12.58
N ARG A 507 31.30 -14.43 12.46
CA ARG A 507 29.94 -14.92 12.83
C ARG A 507 29.64 -14.63 14.31
N ASP A 508 30.62 -14.72 15.19
CA ASP A 508 30.47 -14.44 16.63
C ASP A 508 30.16 -12.96 16.88
N GLN A 509 30.76 -12.05 16.10
CA GLN A 509 30.43 -10.63 16.16
C GLN A 509 28.98 -10.37 15.74
N LEU A 510 28.54 -10.97 14.61
CA LEU A 510 27.15 -10.89 14.17
C LEU A 510 26.19 -11.40 15.24
N GLU A 511 26.45 -12.58 15.81
CA GLU A 511 25.60 -13.14 16.88
C GLU A 511 25.58 -12.25 18.13
N THR A 512 26.69 -11.61 18.45
CA THR A 512 26.77 -10.67 19.57
C THR A 512 25.89 -9.46 19.36
N GLU A 513 25.91 -8.88 18.16
CA GLU A 513 25.06 -7.73 17.83
C GLU A 513 23.56 -8.11 17.79
N LEU A 514 23.22 -9.29 17.25
CA LEU A 514 21.83 -9.78 17.27
C LEU A 514 21.35 -10.09 18.71
N LYS A 515 22.22 -10.60 19.61
CA LYS A 515 21.90 -10.74 21.04
C LYS A 515 21.63 -9.40 21.70
N LYS A 516 22.40 -8.36 21.38
CA LYS A 516 22.13 -6.99 21.86
C LYS A 516 20.78 -6.49 21.38
N ALA A 517 20.47 -6.65 20.08
CA ALA A 517 19.17 -6.28 19.51
C ALA A 517 18.00 -6.93 20.26
N ILE A 518 18.09 -8.24 20.53
CA ILE A 518 17.08 -8.96 21.31
C ILE A 518 17.02 -8.43 22.75
N SER A 519 18.15 -8.17 23.37
CA SER A 519 18.20 -7.62 24.73
C SER A 519 17.52 -6.24 24.82
N GLU A 520 17.72 -5.38 23.81
CA GLU A 520 17.04 -4.09 23.72
C GLU A 520 15.51 -4.27 23.60
N VAL A 521 15.05 -5.15 22.71
CA VAL A 521 13.63 -5.47 22.59
C VAL A 521 13.08 -6.03 23.90
N ASN A 522 13.78 -6.97 24.51
CA ASN A 522 13.36 -7.57 25.79
C ASN A 522 13.35 -6.57 26.94
N GLY A 523 14.07 -5.45 26.84
CA GLY A 523 14.08 -4.36 27.81
C GLY A 523 12.83 -3.46 27.75
N ILE A 524 12.11 -3.46 26.63
CA ILE A 524 10.93 -2.61 26.43
C ILE A 524 9.61 -3.37 26.47
N VAL A 525 9.64 -4.70 26.32
CA VAL A 525 8.45 -5.54 26.36
C VAL A 525 8.22 -6.15 27.73
N GLN A 526 6.99 -6.55 28.00
CA GLN A 526 6.60 -7.25 29.22
C GLN A 526 7.31 -8.62 29.29
N SER A 527 7.57 -9.11 30.52
CA SER A 527 8.36 -10.31 30.74
C SER A 527 7.88 -11.55 29.99
N TYR A 528 6.57 -11.73 29.86
CA TYR A 528 5.99 -12.88 29.16
C TYR A 528 6.08 -12.77 27.61
N LYS A 529 6.40 -11.60 27.05
CA LYS A 529 6.63 -11.36 25.63
C LYS A 529 8.10 -11.49 25.21
N ARG A 530 9.00 -11.76 26.15
CA ARG A 530 10.44 -11.77 25.86
C ARG A 530 10.80 -12.84 24.85
N ILE A 531 11.64 -12.45 23.89
CA ILE A 531 12.26 -13.36 22.93
C ILE A 531 13.33 -14.15 23.68
N GLU A 532 13.21 -15.48 23.71
CA GLU A 532 14.13 -16.35 24.45
C GLU A 532 15.37 -16.69 23.66
N THR A 533 15.21 -16.88 22.37
CA THR A 533 16.33 -17.21 21.48
C THR A 533 16.04 -16.75 20.06
N PHE A 534 17.04 -16.88 19.19
CA PHE A 534 16.90 -16.57 17.78
C PHE A 534 17.58 -17.60 16.89
N VAL A 535 17.13 -17.68 15.65
CA VAL A 535 17.73 -18.46 14.57
C VAL A 535 18.12 -17.48 13.47
N ILE A 536 19.34 -17.57 12.96
CA ILE A 536 19.80 -16.77 11.83
C ILE A 536 19.36 -17.47 10.54
N ARG A 537 18.75 -16.69 9.66
CA ARG A 537 18.40 -17.08 8.30
C ARG A 537 19.24 -16.28 7.32
N ASP A 538 20.01 -16.97 6.50
CA ASP A 538 20.88 -16.31 5.51
C ASP A 538 20.11 -15.91 4.23
N GLU A 539 19.05 -16.65 3.90
CA GLU A 539 18.22 -16.40 2.71
C GLU A 539 17.12 -15.37 2.98
N GLU A 540 16.72 -14.65 1.93
CA GLU A 540 15.57 -13.75 1.99
C GLU A 540 14.28 -14.53 2.32
N PHE A 541 13.40 -13.92 3.12
CA PHE A 541 12.09 -14.52 3.38
C PHE A 541 11.23 -14.52 2.11
N PRO A 542 10.43 -15.57 1.89
CA PRO A 542 9.47 -15.58 0.81
C PRO A 542 8.46 -14.46 1.01
N LYS A 543 8.25 -13.66 -0.02
CA LYS A 543 7.35 -12.50 0.01
C LYS A 543 6.21 -12.66 -0.98
N ASN A 544 5.11 -11.98 -0.69
CA ASN A 544 4.07 -11.77 -1.68
C ASN A 544 4.41 -10.57 -2.59
N THR A 545 3.55 -10.28 -3.54
CA THR A 545 3.70 -9.18 -4.50
C THR A 545 3.69 -7.79 -3.84
N SER A 546 3.06 -7.68 -2.68
CA SER A 546 3.11 -6.47 -1.82
C SER A 546 4.37 -6.39 -0.94
N ARG A 547 5.39 -7.25 -1.18
CA ARG A 547 6.63 -7.33 -0.38
C ARG A 547 6.43 -7.73 1.09
N LYS A 548 5.25 -8.24 1.47
CA LYS A 548 5.01 -8.79 2.81
C LYS A 548 5.51 -10.23 2.90
N ILE A 549 6.11 -10.58 4.03
CA ILE A 549 6.63 -11.94 4.29
C ILE A 549 5.48 -12.94 4.33
N LYS A 550 5.60 -14.02 3.54
CA LYS A 550 4.70 -15.18 3.61
C LYS A 550 5.13 -16.06 4.78
N ARG A 551 4.36 -16.06 5.88
CA ARG A 551 4.72 -16.80 7.11
C ARG A 551 4.60 -18.31 7.00
N ALA A 552 3.82 -18.83 6.06
CA ALA A 552 3.60 -20.27 5.88
C ALA A 552 4.95 -21.01 5.69
N GLY A 553 5.17 -22.08 6.45
CA GLY A 553 6.36 -22.92 6.37
C GLY A 553 7.64 -22.34 7.00
N ILE A 554 7.66 -21.04 7.41
CA ILE A 554 8.85 -20.44 8.02
C ILE A 554 9.15 -21.08 9.38
N ALA A 555 8.12 -21.26 10.21
CA ALA A 555 8.28 -21.90 11.52
C ALA A 555 8.87 -23.31 11.37
N ASP A 556 8.34 -24.12 10.45
CA ASP A 556 8.81 -25.48 10.21
C ASP A 556 10.28 -25.52 9.76
N SER A 557 10.66 -24.59 8.86
CA SER A 557 12.03 -24.52 8.33
C SER A 557 13.09 -24.18 9.39
N ALA A 558 12.72 -23.47 10.44
CA ALA A 558 13.63 -23.05 11.50
C ALA A 558 13.60 -23.98 12.74
N PHE A 559 12.67 -24.94 12.80
CA PHE A 559 12.44 -25.76 13.98
C PHE A 559 13.65 -26.60 14.40
N SER A 560 14.33 -27.26 13.46
CA SER A 560 15.53 -28.06 13.75
C SER A 560 16.68 -27.21 14.33
N ALA A 561 16.87 -25.98 13.82
CA ALA A 561 17.88 -25.08 14.33
C ALA A 561 17.55 -24.61 15.75
N TYR A 562 16.28 -24.34 16.04
CA TYR A 562 15.78 -24.04 17.38
C TYR A 562 16.04 -25.21 18.33
N GLN A 563 15.63 -26.43 17.98
CA GLN A 563 15.83 -27.61 18.84
C GLN A 563 17.30 -27.80 19.19
N LYS A 564 18.20 -27.76 18.21
CA LYS A 564 19.64 -27.84 18.42
C LYS A 564 20.15 -26.78 19.39
N LYS A 565 19.68 -25.55 19.27
CA LYS A 565 20.10 -24.41 20.11
C LYS A 565 19.60 -24.53 21.56
N MET A 566 18.44 -25.14 21.76
CA MET A 566 17.79 -25.30 23.06
C MET A 566 18.11 -26.65 23.73
N GLY A 567 18.84 -27.54 23.07
CA GLY A 567 19.16 -28.88 23.58
C GLY A 567 17.91 -29.75 23.77
N LEU A 568 16.97 -29.65 22.84
CA LEU A 568 15.68 -30.36 22.82
C LEU A 568 15.72 -31.57 21.88
#